data_1ae177d0b114d09ce623e30842e46ea9
#
_entry.id   1ae177d0b114d09ce623e30842e46ea9
#
_cell.length_a   1.000
_cell.length_b   1.000
_cell.length_c   1.000
_cell.angle_alpha   90.00
_cell.angle_beta   90.00
_cell.angle_gamma   90.00
#
_symmetry.space_group_name_H-M   'P 1'
#
loop_
_entity.id
_entity.type
_entity.pdbx_description
1 polymer ?
#
loop_
_entity_poly.entity_id
_entity_poly.type
_entity_poly.pdbx_seq_one_letter_code
_entity_poly.pdbx_strand_id
1 'polypeptide(L)'
;MRNVCLLALALAGATAHAQQQPEIAIVLAFTEGPTVDKDGNVYFSELVTERILKLTPQGVLTTFRAESNAANGLLIDPQGRLIAAEGAESNRTGVLVKHTPRVTRTDLQTGRVEILAESYEGRPFSGPNDVTLDGRGRLYFTDLTGGAVYRIDAPGKLERILKAPEIQRPNGIQVSPDDKTLYLVEANGAKGGARLIRAYDLQPDGSVRNMRVHYDFKEGRSADGMSIDSQGNLYASAGLHRTRGTSETLDTKCGVYVISPKGALLAFHPIPEDTITNNAFGGPDMKTLYVTAGKTLYTLRTEVAGLPR
;
A
#
# COMPACT_ATOMS: atom_id res chain seq x y z
N MET A 1 -67.27 23.03 16.71
CA MET A 1 -66.31 21.93 16.94
C MET A 1 -65.23 22.03 15.84
N ARG A 2 -64.05 22.55 16.20
CA ARG A 2 -62.94 22.72 15.24
C ARG A 2 -61.97 21.58 15.46
N ASN A 3 -61.78 20.75 14.43
CA ASN A 3 -60.75 19.70 14.42
C ASN A 3 -59.39 20.32 14.14
N VAL A 4 -58.46 20.19 15.10
CA VAL A 4 -57.06 20.54 14.92
C VAL A 4 -56.33 19.25 14.53
N CYS A 5 -55.85 19.17 13.28
CA CYS A 5 -54.94 18.15 12.84
C CYS A 5 -53.53 18.51 13.28
N LEU A 6 -52.97 17.72 14.19
CA LEU A 6 -51.52 17.79 14.51
C LEU A 6 -50.73 17.00 13.44
N LEU A 7 -49.94 17.73 12.68
CA LEU A 7 -48.91 17.13 11.78
C LEU A 7 -47.68 16.84 12.64
N ALA A 8 -47.40 15.55 12.84
CA ALA A 8 -46.14 15.15 13.46
C ALA A 8 -45.03 15.16 12.37
N LEU A 9 -44.10 16.12 12.44
CA LEU A 9 -42.87 16.10 11.66
C LEU A 9 -41.92 15.07 12.27
N ALA A 10 -41.70 13.97 11.57
CA ALA A 10 -40.61 13.05 11.89
C ALA A 10 -39.30 13.67 11.42
N LEU A 11 -38.50 14.21 12.35
CA LEU A 11 -37.09 14.53 12.09
C LEU A 11 -36.32 13.21 11.94
N ALA A 12 -35.97 12.87 10.72
CA ALA A 12 -34.97 11.85 10.45
C ALA A 12 -33.59 12.41 10.88
N GLY A 13 -33.16 12.04 12.06
CA GLY A 13 -31.82 12.35 12.55
C GLY A 13 -30.79 11.59 11.69
N ALA A 14 -30.11 12.29 10.79
CA ALA A 14 -28.89 11.78 10.19
C ALA A 14 -27.87 11.61 11.32
N THR A 15 -27.57 10.38 11.68
CA THR A 15 -26.43 10.07 12.56
C THR A 15 -25.17 10.43 11.81
N ALA A 16 -24.61 11.61 12.08
CA ALA A 16 -23.27 11.95 11.64
C ALA A 16 -22.32 10.92 12.29
N HIS A 17 -21.79 10.00 11.49
CA HIS A 17 -20.74 9.12 11.93
C HIS A 17 -19.55 10.02 12.31
N ALA A 18 -19.19 10.01 13.57
CA ALA A 18 -18.02 10.75 14.04
C ALA A 18 -16.80 10.19 13.31
N GLN A 19 -16.13 11.03 12.53
CA GLN A 19 -14.90 10.66 11.86
C GLN A 19 -13.88 10.22 12.90
N GLN A 20 -13.46 8.97 12.85
CA GLN A 20 -12.47 8.46 13.79
C GLN A 20 -11.14 9.18 13.58
N GLN A 21 -10.54 9.63 14.67
CA GLN A 21 -9.19 10.20 14.63
C GLN A 21 -8.16 9.08 14.63
N PRO A 22 -7.09 9.20 13.82
CA PRO A 22 -6.02 8.22 13.84
C PRO A 22 -5.26 8.28 15.17
N GLU A 23 -4.94 7.11 15.70
CA GLU A 23 -4.12 6.95 16.90
C GLU A 23 -2.68 6.64 16.54
N ILE A 24 -1.73 7.27 17.27
CA ILE A 24 -0.30 7.00 17.08
C ILE A 24 0.04 5.66 17.72
N ALA A 25 0.41 4.66 16.91
CA ALA A 25 0.91 3.38 17.40
C ALA A 25 2.41 3.44 17.74
N ILE A 26 3.23 4.16 16.94
CA ILE A 26 4.67 4.32 17.16
C ILE A 26 5.25 5.45 16.30
N VAL A 27 6.42 5.99 16.74
CA VAL A 27 7.19 7.03 16.03
C VAL A 27 8.61 6.55 15.78
N LEU A 28 9.09 6.59 14.51
CA LEU A 28 10.41 6.13 14.05
C LEU A 28 11.06 7.16 13.12
N ALA A 29 11.97 6.73 12.23
CA ALA A 29 12.63 7.65 11.29
C ALA A 29 11.86 7.80 9.97
N PHE A 30 11.63 6.68 9.22
CA PHE A 30 10.83 6.68 8.00
C PHE A 30 10.22 5.30 7.76
N THR A 31 8.92 5.22 7.92
CA THR A 31 8.18 3.95 7.90
C THR A 31 7.53 3.68 6.55
N GLU A 32 7.53 2.40 6.16
CA GLU A 32 6.96 1.90 4.91
C GLU A 32 6.35 0.50 5.07
N GLY A 33 5.65 0.04 4.03
CA GLY A 33 5.24 -1.30 3.72
C GLY A 33 4.71 -2.15 4.86
N PRO A 34 3.67 -1.74 5.59
CA PRO A 34 3.15 -2.53 6.70
C PRO A 34 2.47 -3.81 6.21
N THR A 35 2.58 -4.88 7.01
CA THR A 35 1.82 -6.12 6.82
C THR A 35 1.57 -6.78 8.18
N VAL A 36 0.59 -7.67 8.28
CA VAL A 36 0.19 -8.28 9.55
C VAL A 36 0.16 -9.80 9.43
N ASP A 37 0.75 -10.52 10.40
CA ASP A 37 0.70 -11.96 10.43
C ASP A 37 -0.60 -12.48 11.12
N LYS A 38 -0.81 -13.80 11.06
CA LYS A 38 -1.98 -14.46 11.67
C LYS A 38 -2.06 -14.32 13.20
N ASP A 39 -0.93 -14.02 13.85
CA ASP A 39 -0.85 -13.85 15.30
C ASP A 39 -1.06 -12.36 15.69
N GLY A 40 -1.33 -11.49 14.72
CA GLY A 40 -1.60 -10.07 14.89
C GLY A 40 -0.34 -9.21 15.03
N ASN A 41 0.85 -9.76 14.80
CA ASN A 41 2.06 -8.96 14.76
C ASN A 41 2.11 -8.13 13.48
N VAL A 42 2.45 -6.86 13.62
CA VAL A 42 2.63 -5.93 12.50
C VAL A 42 4.10 -5.87 12.14
N TYR A 43 4.42 -6.18 10.89
CA TYR A 43 5.75 -5.98 10.33
C TYR A 43 5.71 -4.75 9.44
N PHE A 44 6.73 -3.93 9.49
CA PHE A 44 6.86 -2.75 8.63
C PHE A 44 8.33 -2.38 8.44
N SER A 45 8.63 -1.78 7.31
CA SER A 45 9.96 -1.33 6.97
C SER A 45 10.31 -0.02 7.65
N GLU A 46 11.55 0.14 8.03
CA GLU A 46 12.17 1.38 8.45
C GLU A 46 13.40 1.62 7.55
N LEU A 47 13.22 2.53 6.59
CA LEU A 47 14.14 2.69 5.46
C LEU A 47 15.45 3.40 5.80
N VAL A 48 15.49 4.24 6.84
CA VAL A 48 16.69 5.03 7.17
C VAL A 48 17.76 4.16 7.80
N THR A 49 17.36 3.25 8.68
CA THR A 49 18.27 2.32 9.37
C THR A 49 18.21 0.89 8.82
N GLU A 50 17.51 0.71 7.70
CA GLU A 50 17.43 -0.55 6.94
C GLU A 50 17.01 -1.74 7.80
N ARG A 51 15.87 -1.59 8.48
CA ARG A 51 15.33 -2.65 9.33
C ARG A 51 13.90 -3.01 8.89
N ILE A 52 13.56 -4.26 9.10
CA ILE A 52 12.16 -4.67 9.22
C ILE A 52 11.87 -4.78 10.71
N LEU A 53 10.88 -4.03 11.16
CA LEU A 53 10.45 -3.98 12.54
C LEU A 53 9.23 -4.87 12.73
N LYS A 54 9.04 -5.37 13.96
CA LYS A 54 7.89 -6.15 14.38
C LYS A 54 7.29 -5.52 15.62
N LEU A 55 6.01 -5.15 15.56
CA LEU A 55 5.19 -4.70 16.68
C LEU A 55 4.21 -5.80 17.04
N THR A 56 4.27 -6.28 18.29
CA THR A 56 3.32 -7.30 18.77
C THR A 56 1.98 -6.69 19.18
N PRO A 57 0.89 -7.47 19.30
CA PRO A 57 -0.39 -7.00 19.84
C PRO A 57 -0.31 -6.41 21.25
N GLN A 58 0.72 -6.78 22.02
CA GLN A 58 0.99 -6.25 23.36
C GLN A 58 1.79 -4.94 23.34
N GLY A 59 2.09 -4.38 22.15
CA GLY A 59 2.83 -3.14 21.99
C GLY A 59 4.35 -3.27 22.10
N VAL A 60 4.90 -4.49 22.05
CA VAL A 60 6.36 -4.70 22.09
C VAL A 60 6.93 -4.54 20.67
N LEU A 61 7.80 -3.55 20.51
CA LEU A 61 8.53 -3.30 19.26
C LEU A 61 9.90 -3.97 19.31
N THR A 62 10.22 -4.73 18.26
CA THR A 62 11.54 -5.37 18.08
C THR A 62 12.03 -5.23 16.65
N THR A 63 13.33 -5.36 16.42
CA THR A 63 13.88 -5.56 15.09
C THR A 63 13.70 -7.02 14.71
N PHE A 64 12.87 -7.28 13.67
CA PHE A 64 12.71 -8.61 13.10
C PHE A 64 13.91 -8.97 12.20
N ARG A 65 14.31 -8.05 11.31
CA ARG A 65 15.46 -8.23 10.42
C ARG A 65 16.26 -6.93 10.33
N ALA A 66 17.50 -6.97 10.76
CA ALA A 66 18.49 -5.95 10.50
C ALA A 66 19.07 -6.12 9.08
N GLU A 67 19.71 -5.08 8.56
CA GLU A 67 20.31 -5.11 7.21
C GLU A 67 19.31 -5.59 6.16
N SER A 68 18.14 -4.97 6.17
CA SER A 68 17.01 -5.36 5.32
C SER A 68 17.23 -5.03 3.83
N ASN A 69 18.39 -4.49 3.46
CA ASN A 69 18.71 -4.07 2.10
C ASN A 69 17.69 -3.03 1.58
N ALA A 70 17.37 -2.05 2.41
CA ALA A 70 16.34 -1.04 2.17
C ALA A 70 14.99 -1.66 1.72
N ALA A 71 14.51 -2.64 2.48
CA ALA A 71 13.19 -3.22 2.25
C ALA A 71 12.12 -2.12 2.30
N ASN A 72 11.20 -2.15 1.34
CA ASN A 72 10.09 -1.21 1.21
C ASN A 72 8.76 -1.94 1.45
N GLY A 73 7.98 -2.28 0.43
CA GLY A 73 6.72 -2.99 0.56
C GLY A 73 6.90 -4.41 1.10
N LEU A 74 6.05 -4.77 2.06
CA LEU A 74 6.03 -6.07 2.70
C LEU A 74 4.68 -6.76 2.52
N LEU A 75 4.69 -8.09 2.52
CA LEU A 75 3.47 -8.90 2.48
C LEU A 75 3.70 -10.22 3.24
N ILE A 76 2.76 -10.61 4.11
CA ILE A 76 2.72 -11.97 4.63
C ILE A 76 1.96 -12.85 3.64
N ASP A 77 2.61 -13.92 3.16
CA ASP A 77 1.98 -14.86 2.25
C ASP A 77 1.06 -15.87 2.99
N PRO A 78 0.17 -16.60 2.30
CA PRO A 78 -0.73 -17.56 2.92
C PRO A 78 -0.04 -18.69 3.73
N GLN A 79 1.26 -18.90 3.51
CA GLN A 79 2.07 -19.83 4.28
C GLN A 79 2.73 -19.19 5.51
N GLY A 80 2.43 -17.93 5.80
CA GLY A 80 2.97 -17.19 6.93
C GLY A 80 4.43 -16.78 6.76
N ARG A 81 4.91 -16.55 5.53
CA ARG A 81 6.26 -16.06 5.25
C ARG A 81 6.22 -14.60 4.83
N LEU A 82 7.24 -13.86 5.16
CA LEU A 82 7.35 -12.44 4.82
C LEU A 82 8.00 -12.26 3.45
N ILE A 83 7.25 -11.71 2.50
CA ILE A 83 7.75 -11.22 1.22
C ILE A 83 8.20 -9.79 1.41
N ALA A 84 9.33 -9.40 0.82
CA ALA A 84 9.84 -8.02 0.83
C ALA A 84 10.35 -7.61 -0.56
N ALA A 85 9.96 -6.41 -0.98
CA ALA A 85 10.61 -5.70 -2.09
C ALA A 85 11.78 -4.89 -1.51
N GLU A 86 12.99 -5.11 -2.02
CA GLU A 86 14.22 -4.59 -1.43
C GLU A 86 15.11 -3.90 -2.46
N GLY A 87 15.96 -3.01 -2.00
CA GLY A 87 17.09 -2.50 -2.77
C GLY A 87 16.84 -1.20 -3.51
N ALA A 88 15.84 -0.41 -3.11
CA ALA A 88 15.70 0.95 -3.61
C ALA A 88 16.92 1.80 -3.18
N GLU A 89 17.54 2.52 -4.13
CA GLU A 89 18.59 3.49 -3.77
C GLU A 89 18.04 4.52 -2.79
N SER A 90 18.78 4.81 -1.74
CA SER A 90 18.38 5.75 -0.70
C SER A 90 19.43 6.84 -0.53
N ASN A 91 18.96 8.10 -0.49
CA ASN A 91 19.77 9.28 -0.11
C ASN A 91 19.16 10.01 1.09
N ARG A 92 18.45 9.28 1.94
CA ARG A 92 17.67 9.88 3.05
C ARG A 92 18.55 10.41 4.18
N THR A 93 19.78 9.88 4.29
CA THR A 93 20.78 10.32 5.26
C THR A 93 21.76 11.36 4.70
N GLY A 94 21.59 11.81 3.45
CA GLY A 94 22.55 12.64 2.72
C GLY A 94 23.72 11.84 2.13
N VAL A 95 23.76 10.53 2.34
CA VAL A 95 24.71 9.59 1.73
C VAL A 95 23.95 8.67 0.79
N LEU A 96 24.37 8.60 -0.48
CA LEU A 96 23.80 7.67 -1.43
C LEU A 96 24.25 6.23 -1.09
N VAL A 97 23.32 5.41 -0.65
CA VAL A 97 23.54 3.99 -0.41
C VAL A 97 22.98 3.21 -1.61
N LYS A 98 23.83 2.38 -2.20
CA LYS A 98 23.44 1.49 -3.29
C LYS A 98 23.20 0.09 -2.73
N HIS A 99 22.04 -0.43 -3.05
CA HIS A 99 21.62 -1.78 -2.69
C HIS A 99 21.57 -2.69 -3.90
N THR A 100 21.43 -3.98 -3.67
CA THR A 100 21.11 -4.95 -4.74
C THR A 100 19.59 -5.11 -4.82
N PRO A 101 18.92 -4.55 -5.83
CA PRO A 101 17.47 -4.64 -5.94
C PRO A 101 17.01 -6.09 -6.10
N ARG A 102 16.04 -6.52 -5.28
CA ARG A 102 15.55 -7.90 -5.30
C ARG A 102 14.18 -8.03 -4.62
N VAL A 103 13.53 -9.15 -4.85
CA VAL A 103 12.37 -9.58 -4.06
C VAL A 103 12.75 -10.81 -3.28
N THR A 104 12.49 -10.80 -1.97
CA THR A 104 12.86 -11.89 -1.06
C THR A 104 11.65 -12.49 -0.36
N ARG A 105 11.85 -13.66 0.20
CA ARG A 105 10.91 -14.36 1.07
C ARG A 105 11.63 -14.82 2.33
N THR A 106 11.11 -14.43 3.50
CA THR A 106 11.71 -14.76 4.80
C THR A 106 10.78 -15.68 5.58
N ASP A 107 11.30 -16.78 6.05
CA ASP A 107 10.62 -17.64 7.01
C ASP A 107 10.58 -16.93 8.38
N LEU A 108 9.39 -16.71 8.93
CA LEU A 108 9.21 -15.95 10.18
C LEU A 108 9.75 -16.64 11.42
N GLN A 109 9.89 -17.97 11.40
CA GLN A 109 10.37 -18.75 12.55
C GLN A 109 11.89 -18.83 12.58
N THR A 110 12.50 -19.08 11.43
CA THR A 110 13.95 -19.33 11.33
C THR A 110 14.74 -18.09 10.95
N GLY A 111 14.08 -17.07 10.39
CA GLY A 111 14.73 -15.87 9.80
C GLY A 111 15.44 -16.16 8.47
N ARG A 112 15.31 -17.37 7.91
CA ARG A 112 15.96 -17.72 6.64
C ARG A 112 15.37 -16.90 5.50
N VAL A 113 16.24 -16.21 4.77
CA VAL A 113 15.89 -15.40 3.59
C VAL A 113 16.18 -16.18 2.31
N GLU A 114 15.21 -16.21 1.41
CA GLU A 114 15.31 -16.76 0.06
C GLU A 114 15.11 -15.63 -0.95
N ILE A 115 15.95 -15.56 -1.98
CA ILE A 115 15.80 -14.62 -3.09
C ILE A 115 14.81 -15.23 -4.09
N LEU A 116 13.71 -14.54 -4.38
CA LEU A 116 12.73 -14.96 -5.37
C LEU A 116 13.07 -14.47 -6.78
N ALA A 117 13.57 -13.21 -6.87
CA ALA A 117 14.03 -12.60 -8.10
C ALA A 117 14.96 -11.41 -7.80
N GLU A 118 15.97 -11.17 -8.66
CA GLU A 118 16.90 -10.03 -8.59
C GLU A 118 17.17 -9.38 -9.95
N SER A 119 16.71 -10.02 -11.03
CA SER A 119 16.88 -9.51 -12.39
C SER A 119 15.81 -10.07 -13.33
N TYR A 120 15.62 -9.40 -14.46
CA TYR A 120 14.79 -9.85 -15.57
C TYR A 120 15.58 -9.75 -16.88
N GLU A 121 15.66 -10.87 -17.65
CA GLU A 121 16.43 -10.95 -18.90
C GLU A 121 17.89 -10.48 -18.72
N GLY A 122 18.51 -10.84 -17.60
CA GLY A 122 19.90 -10.49 -17.27
C GLY A 122 20.12 -9.04 -16.83
N ARG A 123 19.07 -8.24 -16.65
CA ARG A 123 19.14 -6.86 -16.17
C ARG A 123 18.64 -6.78 -14.74
N PRO A 124 19.41 -6.24 -13.80
CA PRO A 124 18.95 -5.99 -12.44
C PRO A 124 17.70 -5.12 -12.42
N PHE A 125 16.86 -5.27 -11.41
CA PHE A 125 15.79 -4.31 -11.10
C PHE A 125 16.39 -2.96 -10.71
N SER A 126 15.57 -1.91 -10.73
CA SER A 126 16.02 -0.55 -10.41
C SER A 126 15.53 -0.07 -9.05
N GLY A 127 14.36 -0.49 -8.62
CA GLY A 127 13.79 -0.11 -7.33
C GLY A 127 12.48 -0.86 -7.05
N PRO A 128 12.55 -2.17 -6.69
CA PRO A 128 11.39 -2.89 -6.21
C PRO A 128 10.73 -2.13 -5.06
N ASN A 129 9.40 -1.96 -5.12
CA ASN A 129 8.70 -1.07 -4.20
C ASN A 129 7.57 -1.77 -3.45
N ASP A 130 6.47 -2.10 -4.11
CA ASP A 130 5.31 -2.72 -3.47
C ASP A 130 5.00 -4.11 -4.02
N VAL A 131 4.32 -4.93 -3.22
CA VAL A 131 4.04 -6.34 -3.53
C VAL A 131 2.60 -6.71 -3.20
N THR A 132 2.01 -7.60 -4.02
CA THR A 132 0.71 -8.21 -3.76
C THR A 132 0.65 -9.64 -4.29
N LEU A 133 -0.35 -10.40 -3.86
CA LEU A 133 -0.65 -11.75 -4.34
C LEU A 133 -2.04 -11.80 -4.98
N ASP A 134 -2.21 -12.73 -5.92
CA ASP A 134 -3.56 -13.18 -6.29
C ASP A 134 -3.96 -14.47 -5.54
N GLY A 135 -5.20 -14.89 -5.70
CA GLY A 135 -5.74 -16.09 -5.05
C GLY A 135 -5.09 -17.40 -5.48
N ARG A 136 -4.25 -17.38 -6.52
CA ARG A 136 -3.43 -18.53 -6.96
C ARG A 136 -2.03 -18.53 -6.36
N GLY A 137 -1.71 -17.49 -5.56
CA GLY A 137 -0.40 -17.33 -4.93
C GLY A 137 0.68 -16.81 -5.86
N ARG A 138 0.32 -16.25 -7.03
CA ARG A 138 1.27 -15.54 -7.89
C ARG A 138 1.56 -14.19 -7.28
N LEU A 139 2.84 -13.84 -7.17
CA LEU A 139 3.30 -12.59 -6.60
C LEU A 139 3.43 -11.54 -7.71
N TYR A 140 2.93 -10.34 -7.45
CA TYR A 140 3.11 -9.18 -8.31
C TYR A 140 3.89 -8.12 -7.54
N PHE A 141 4.84 -7.46 -8.20
CA PHE A 141 5.58 -6.36 -7.60
C PHE A 141 5.84 -5.24 -8.59
N THR A 142 5.96 -4.04 -8.06
CA THR A 142 6.32 -2.84 -8.81
C THR A 142 7.81 -2.57 -8.74
N ASP A 143 8.42 -2.20 -9.85
CA ASP A 143 9.75 -1.61 -9.94
C ASP A 143 9.56 -0.11 -10.22
N LEU A 144 9.49 0.67 -9.14
CA LEU A 144 9.14 2.09 -9.15
C LEU A 144 10.06 2.90 -10.07
N THR A 145 11.36 2.72 -9.94
CA THR A 145 12.39 3.45 -10.69
C THR A 145 12.59 2.86 -12.08
N GLY A 146 12.41 1.55 -12.22
CA GLY A 146 12.49 0.84 -13.50
C GLY A 146 11.25 1.03 -14.38
N GLY A 147 10.16 1.58 -13.84
CA GLY A 147 8.91 1.79 -14.59
C GLY A 147 8.33 0.48 -15.11
N ALA A 148 8.27 -0.54 -14.27
CA ALA A 148 7.80 -1.87 -14.65
C ALA A 148 6.97 -2.54 -13.54
N VAL A 149 6.13 -3.49 -13.95
CA VAL A 149 5.44 -4.42 -13.04
C VAL A 149 5.78 -5.84 -13.48
N TYR A 150 6.14 -6.65 -12.52
CA TYR A 150 6.51 -8.04 -12.73
C TYR A 150 5.58 -8.98 -11.99
N ARG A 151 5.48 -10.21 -12.50
CA ARG A 151 4.79 -11.35 -11.85
C ARG A 151 5.78 -12.46 -11.62
N ILE A 152 5.83 -13.00 -10.40
CA ILE A 152 6.60 -14.20 -10.03
C ILE A 152 5.63 -15.37 -9.83
N ASP A 153 5.73 -16.41 -10.63
CA ASP A 153 4.94 -17.65 -10.50
C ASP A 153 5.62 -18.65 -9.56
N ALA A 154 6.96 -18.64 -9.52
CA ALA A 154 7.82 -19.43 -8.65
C ALA A 154 9.22 -18.78 -8.62
N PRO A 155 10.12 -19.14 -7.68
CA PRO A 155 11.48 -18.65 -7.68
C PRO A 155 12.15 -18.84 -9.05
N GLY A 156 12.70 -17.76 -9.62
CA GLY A 156 13.29 -17.73 -10.95
C GLY A 156 12.33 -17.78 -12.14
N LYS A 157 11.01 -17.95 -11.91
CA LYS A 157 9.99 -17.90 -12.94
C LYS A 157 9.27 -16.56 -12.91
N LEU A 158 9.72 -15.62 -13.70
CA LEU A 158 9.35 -14.23 -13.69
C LEU A 158 8.88 -13.75 -15.06
N GLU A 159 7.82 -12.93 -15.09
CA GLU A 159 7.34 -12.24 -16.29
C GLU A 159 7.16 -10.75 -16.01
N ARG A 160 7.52 -9.90 -16.97
CA ARG A 160 7.21 -8.47 -16.97
C ARG A 160 5.86 -8.25 -17.63
N ILE A 161 4.85 -7.87 -16.85
CA ILE A 161 3.47 -7.73 -17.32
C ILE A 161 3.12 -6.30 -17.77
N LEU A 162 3.83 -5.29 -17.25
CA LEU A 162 3.70 -3.88 -17.67
C LEU A 162 5.08 -3.21 -17.69
N LYS A 163 5.25 -2.22 -18.56
CA LYS A 163 6.49 -1.44 -18.67
C LYS A 163 6.25 -0.02 -19.19
N ALA A 164 7.24 0.84 -18.99
CA ALA A 164 7.27 2.15 -19.64
C ALA A 164 7.31 2.01 -21.19
N PRO A 165 6.64 2.90 -21.96
CA PRO A 165 5.93 4.11 -21.53
C PRO A 165 4.45 3.89 -21.18
N GLU A 166 3.92 2.66 -21.19
CA GLU A 166 2.52 2.36 -20.85
C GLU A 166 2.20 2.77 -19.41
N ILE A 167 3.17 2.62 -18.52
CA ILE A 167 3.17 3.09 -17.14
C ILE A 167 4.37 4.00 -16.93
N GLN A 168 4.34 4.84 -15.90
CA GLN A 168 5.41 5.84 -15.67
C GLN A 168 6.20 5.56 -14.40
N ARG A 169 5.52 5.59 -13.25
CA ARG A 169 6.13 5.44 -11.92
C ARG A 169 5.22 4.60 -11.04
N PRO A 170 5.19 3.27 -11.28
CA PRO A 170 4.33 2.34 -10.58
C PRO A 170 4.74 2.24 -9.10
N ASN A 171 3.78 2.43 -8.19
CA ASN A 171 3.97 2.37 -6.74
C ASN A 171 3.07 1.28 -6.15
N GLY A 172 2.08 1.60 -5.35
CA GLY A 172 1.16 0.64 -4.76
C GLY A 172 0.49 -0.28 -5.78
N ILE A 173 0.32 -1.54 -5.42
CA ILE A 173 -0.27 -2.56 -6.28
C ILE A 173 -1.20 -3.47 -5.47
N GLN A 174 -2.41 -3.75 -5.99
CA GLN A 174 -3.36 -4.65 -5.36
C GLN A 174 -4.13 -5.49 -6.38
N VAL A 175 -4.55 -6.68 -5.97
CA VAL A 175 -5.47 -7.53 -6.73
C VAL A 175 -6.82 -7.53 -6.03
N SER A 176 -7.92 -7.44 -6.79
CA SER A 176 -9.28 -7.49 -6.26
C SER A 176 -9.60 -8.83 -5.57
N PRO A 177 -10.59 -8.88 -4.64
CA PRO A 177 -10.95 -10.11 -3.94
C PRO A 177 -11.39 -11.26 -4.84
N ASP A 178 -11.92 -10.95 -6.03
CA ASP A 178 -12.38 -11.91 -7.02
C ASP A 178 -11.32 -12.29 -8.08
N ASP A 179 -10.09 -11.82 -7.91
CA ASP A 179 -8.95 -12.02 -8.82
C ASP A 179 -9.17 -11.52 -10.26
N LYS A 180 -10.09 -10.58 -10.47
CA LYS A 180 -10.40 -10.09 -11.83
C LYS A 180 -9.80 -8.74 -12.17
N THR A 181 -9.31 -8.00 -11.17
CA THR A 181 -8.75 -6.66 -11.36
C THR A 181 -7.41 -6.53 -10.69
N LEU A 182 -6.42 -6.05 -11.43
CA LEU A 182 -5.17 -5.53 -10.89
C LEU A 182 -5.27 -4.01 -10.80
N TYR A 183 -5.09 -3.45 -9.61
CA TYR A 183 -4.98 -2.01 -9.38
C TYR A 183 -3.52 -1.60 -9.24
N LEU A 184 -3.15 -0.49 -9.89
CA LEU A 184 -1.79 0.03 -9.91
C LEU A 184 -1.80 1.54 -9.65
N VAL A 185 -1.05 1.99 -8.67
CA VAL A 185 -0.80 3.42 -8.43
C VAL A 185 0.27 3.92 -9.39
N GLU A 186 -0.01 5.05 -10.04
CA GLU A 186 0.97 5.88 -10.74
C GLU A 186 1.30 7.11 -9.89
N ALA A 187 2.55 7.23 -9.49
CA ALA A 187 3.02 8.26 -8.54
C ALA A 187 4.10 9.15 -9.16
N ASN A 188 3.85 9.67 -10.37
CA ASN A 188 4.80 10.54 -11.05
C ASN A 188 4.62 12.01 -10.66
N GLY A 189 5.47 12.51 -9.75
CA GLY A 189 5.47 13.89 -9.27
C GLY A 189 6.02 14.94 -10.25
N ALA A 190 6.47 14.56 -11.45
CA ALA A 190 6.92 15.50 -12.48
C ALA A 190 5.74 16.27 -13.08
N LYS A 191 6.01 17.41 -13.72
CA LYS A 191 4.98 18.19 -14.42
C LYS A 191 4.34 17.35 -15.53
N GLY A 192 3.01 17.20 -15.49
CA GLY A 192 2.25 16.36 -16.42
C GLY A 192 2.41 14.86 -16.19
N GLY A 193 3.05 14.45 -15.08
CA GLY A 193 3.17 13.05 -14.69
C GLY A 193 1.85 12.45 -14.26
N ALA A 194 1.67 11.13 -14.47
CA ALA A 194 0.47 10.42 -14.08
C ALA A 194 0.37 10.29 -12.55
N ARG A 195 -0.77 10.71 -11.99
CA ARG A 195 -1.09 10.72 -10.55
C ARG A 195 -2.47 10.13 -10.33
N LEU A 196 -2.56 8.83 -10.49
CA LEU A 196 -3.84 8.14 -10.54
C LEU A 196 -3.71 6.67 -10.11
N ILE A 197 -4.82 6.02 -9.87
CA ILE A 197 -4.91 4.57 -9.77
C ILE A 197 -5.44 4.04 -11.10
N ARG A 198 -4.69 3.13 -11.73
CA ARG A 198 -5.13 2.36 -12.88
C ARG A 198 -5.80 1.08 -12.43
N ALA A 199 -6.77 0.61 -13.21
CA ALA A 199 -7.31 -0.74 -13.09
C ALA A 199 -7.12 -1.48 -14.41
N TYR A 200 -6.72 -2.73 -14.31
CA TYR A 200 -6.54 -3.64 -15.44
C TYR A 200 -7.40 -4.88 -15.22
N ASP A 201 -7.94 -5.45 -16.28
CA ASP A 201 -8.56 -6.77 -16.20
C ASP A 201 -7.47 -7.83 -16.06
N LEU A 202 -7.43 -8.49 -14.91
CA LEU A 202 -6.50 -9.57 -14.60
C LEU A 202 -7.00 -10.87 -15.23
N GLN A 203 -6.16 -11.47 -16.06
CA GLN A 203 -6.50 -12.70 -16.78
C GLN A 203 -6.17 -13.94 -15.95
N PRO A 204 -6.78 -15.10 -16.26
CA PRO A 204 -6.48 -16.36 -15.57
C PRO A 204 -5.01 -16.79 -15.66
N ASP A 205 -4.30 -16.40 -16.71
CA ASP A 205 -2.86 -16.65 -16.88
C ASP A 205 -1.97 -15.62 -16.15
N GLY A 206 -2.57 -14.61 -15.49
CA GLY A 206 -1.87 -13.55 -14.78
C GLY A 206 -1.39 -12.40 -15.65
N SER A 207 -1.71 -12.39 -16.91
CA SER A 207 -1.55 -11.22 -17.77
C SER A 207 -2.63 -10.18 -17.48
N VAL A 208 -2.42 -8.93 -17.93
CA VAL A 208 -3.36 -7.83 -17.71
C VAL A 208 -3.77 -7.19 -19.04
N ARG A 209 -5.03 -6.70 -19.11
CA ARG A 209 -5.59 -6.06 -20.30
C ARG A 209 -6.54 -4.92 -19.92
N ASN A 210 -7.05 -4.19 -20.91
CA ASN A 210 -8.14 -3.23 -20.78
C ASN A 210 -7.92 -2.22 -19.65
N MET A 211 -6.81 -1.47 -19.75
CA MET A 211 -6.46 -0.41 -18.81
C MET A 211 -7.58 0.65 -18.75
N ARG A 212 -7.96 1.04 -17.53
CA ARG A 212 -8.85 2.16 -17.26
C ARG A 212 -8.34 2.98 -16.07
N VAL A 213 -8.65 4.26 -16.06
CA VAL A 213 -8.43 5.10 -14.88
C VAL A 213 -9.49 4.75 -13.85
N HIS A 214 -9.03 4.32 -12.68
CA HIS A 214 -9.92 3.98 -11.57
C HIS A 214 -10.18 5.19 -10.67
N TYR A 215 -9.12 5.93 -10.32
CA TYR A 215 -9.21 7.17 -9.56
C TYR A 215 -8.10 8.13 -9.97
N ASP A 216 -8.43 9.41 -10.09
CA ASP A 216 -7.50 10.45 -10.58
C ASP A 216 -7.31 11.53 -9.51
N PHE A 217 -6.08 11.65 -9.00
CA PHE A 217 -5.68 12.65 -7.99
C PHE A 217 -5.37 14.03 -8.60
N LYS A 218 -5.53 14.17 -9.92
CA LYS A 218 -5.30 15.42 -10.67
C LYS A 218 -3.87 15.96 -10.47
N GLU A 219 -3.77 17.24 -10.05
CA GLU A 219 -2.48 17.88 -9.81
C GLU A 219 -1.93 17.62 -8.38
N GLY A 220 -2.70 16.98 -7.50
CA GLY A 220 -2.27 16.63 -6.15
C GLY A 220 -1.34 15.42 -6.13
N ARG A 221 -0.73 15.14 -4.98
CA ARG A 221 0.07 13.93 -4.82
C ARG A 221 -0.82 12.69 -4.92
N SER A 222 -0.43 11.78 -5.78
CA SER A 222 -1.05 10.45 -5.91
C SER A 222 -0.97 9.65 -4.62
N ALA A 223 -1.63 8.50 -4.60
CA ALA A 223 -1.34 7.50 -3.60
C ALA A 223 0.13 7.03 -3.69
N ASP A 224 0.60 6.48 -2.59
CA ASP A 224 1.86 5.76 -2.47
C ASP A 224 1.53 4.26 -2.46
N GLY A 225 1.29 3.66 -1.28
CA GLY A 225 0.76 2.33 -1.15
C GLY A 225 -0.77 2.29 -0.94
N MET A 226 -1.33 1.09 -1.02
CA MET A 226 -2.76 0.87 -0.79
C MET A 226 -3.03 -0.56 -0.34
N SER A 227 -4.13 -0.75 0.41
CA SER A 227 -4.71 -2.05 0.72
C SER A 227 -6.14 -2.17 0.20
N ILE A 228 -6.75 -3.34 0.35
CA ILE A 228 -8.10 -3.62 -0.14
C ILE A 228 -8.92 -4.35 0.93
N ASP A 229 -10.20 -4.00 1.05
CA ASP A 229 -11.11 -4.67 1.96
C ASP A 229 -11.84 -5.85 1.28
N SER A 230 -12.62 -6.59 2.06
CA SER A 230 -13.37 -7.75 1.60
C SER A 230 -14.51 -7.42 0.61
N GLN A 231 -14.91 -6.15 0.51
CA GLN A 231 -15.88 -5.66 -0.46
C GLN A 231 -15.21 -5.09 -1.73
N GLY A 232 -13.87 -5.08 -1.77
CA GLY A 232 -13.09 -4.57 -2.89
C GLY A 232 -12.89 -3.06 -2.88
N ASN A 233 -13.15 -2.36 -1.76
CA ASN A 233 -12.80 -0.96 -1.64
C ASN A 233 -11.30 -0.83 -1.40
N LEU A 234 -10.66 0.09 -2.14
CA LEU A 234 -9.26 0.43 -1.96
C LEU A 234 -9.09 1.46 -0.83
N TYR A 235 -8.09 1.26 0.00
CA TYR A 235 -7.64 2.20 1.03
C TYR A 235 -6.30 2.78 0.57
N ALA A 236 -6.33 3.92 -0.09
CA ALA A 236 -5.18 4.52 -0.75
C ALA A 236 -4.53 5.59 0.14
N SER A 237 -3.25 5.42 0.48
CA SER A 237 -2.44 6.37 1.26
C SER A 237 -1.95 7.49 0.35
N ALA A 238 -2.55 8.69 0.38
CA ALA A 238 -2.32 9.75 -0.59
C ALA A 238 -2.19 11.15 0.02
N GLY A 239 -1.71 12.09 -0.78
CA GLY A 239 -1.74 13.52 -0.48
C GLY A 239 -0.55 14.05 0.31
N LEU A 240 -0.57 15.37 0.54
CA LEU A 240 0.48 16.14 1.20
C LEU A 240 -0.12 17.21 2.13
N HIS A 241 0.63 17.55 3.18
CA HIS A 241 0.41 18.77 3.97
C HIS A 241 1.29 19.93 3.49
N ARG A 242 2.47 19.63 2.90
CA ARG A 242 3.46 20.60 2.41
C ARG A 242 3.99 20.19 1.05
N THR A 243 4.28 21.17 0.21
CA THR A 243 4.93 20.95 -1.09
C THR A 243 6.36 20.43 -0.90
N ARG A 244 6.83 19.61 -1.85
CA ARG A 244 8.14 18.92 -1.75
C ARG A 244 9.12 19.26 -2.87
N GLY A 245 8.93 20.40 -3.55
CA GLY A 245 9.77 20.76 -4.71
C GLY A 245 9.47 19.94 -5.98
N THR A 246 8.38 19.18 -5.98
CA THR A 246 7.78 18.54 -7.15
C THR A 246 6.70 19.44 -7.76
N SER A 247 6.04 19.00 -8.83
CA SER A 247 4.89 19.73 -9.39
C SER A 247 3.56 19.36 -8.72
N GLU A 248 3.59 18.57 -7.68
CA GLU A 248 2.41 18.15 -6.93
C GLU A 248 1.85 19.30 -6.10
N THR A 249 0.53 19.49 -6.16
CA THR A 249 -0.19 20.50 -5.38
C THR A 249 -0.71 19.93 -4.06
N LEU A 250 -1.27 20.79 -3.21
CA LEU A 250 -1.92 20.40 -1.94
C LEU A 250 -3.42 20.10 -2.10
N ASP A 251 -3.92 19.94 -3.32
CA ASP A 251 -5.32 19.66 -3.59
C ASP A 251 -5.73 18.27 -3.10
N THR A 252 -4.80 17.29 -3.16
CA THR A 252 -4.97 16.00 -2.48
C THR A 252 -4.51 16.13 -1.04
N LYS A 253 -5.47 16.10 -0.11
CA LYS A 253 -5.19 16.17 1.33
C LYS A 253 -4.47 14.91 1.81
N CYS A 254 -3.55 15.05 2.78
CA CYS A 254 -2.83 13.90 3.33
C CYS A 254 -3.76 13.01 4.16
N GLY A 255 -3.88 11.74 3.77
CA GLY A 255 -4.74 10.77 4.46
C GLY A 255 -5.02 9.51 3.65
N VAL A 256 -5.90 8.68 4.19
CA VAL A 256 -6.37 7.44 3.55
C VAL A 256 -7.69 7.72 2.82
N TYR A 257 -7.70 7.47 1.51
CA TYR A 257 -8.86 7.59 0.63
C TYR A 257 -9.51 6.21 0.48
N VAL A 258 -10.76 6.07 0.89
CA VAL A 258 -11.52 4.84 0.67
C VAL A 258 -12.27 4.95 -0.66
N ILE A 259 -11.88 4.14 -1.62
CA ILE A 259 -12.37 4.23 -3.01
C ILE A 259 -13.09 2.93 -3.37
N SER A 260 -14.35 3.05 -3.81
CA SER A 260 -15.16 1.89 -4.18
C SER A 260 -14.62 1.13 -5.40
N PRO A 261 -15.06 -0.12 -5.67
CA PRO A 261 -14.73 -0.85 -6.90
C PRO A 261 -15.17 -0.13 -8.19
N LYS A 262 -16.04 0.89 -8.09
CA LYS A 262 -16.49 1.72 -9.20
C LYS A 262 -15.70 3.04 -9.33
N GLY A 263 -14.68 3.26 -8.50
CA GLY A 263 -13.86 4.47 -8.52
C GLY A 263 -14.49 5.68 -7.81
N ALA A 264 -15.55 5.51 -7.04
CA ALA A 264 -16.14 6.59 -6.25
C ALA A 264 -15.45 6.71 -4.89
N LEU A 265 -15.16 7.93 -4.45
CA LEU A 265 -14.68 8.20 -3.09
C LEU A 265 -15.82 7.96 -2.10
N LEU A 266 -15.62 7.04 -1.17
CA LEU A 266 -16.59 6.69 -0.13
C LEU A 266 -16.31 7.40 1.19
N ALA A 267 -15.03 7.48 1.58
CA ALA A 267 -14.58 8.11 2.81
C ALA A 267 -13.17 8.65 2.68
N PHE A 268 -12.81 9.56 3.58
CA PHE A 268 -11.46 10.09 3.73
C PHE A 268 -11.09 10.14 5.21
N HIS A 269 -9.96 9.57 5.57
CA HIS A 269 -9.42 9.59 6.92
C HIS A 269 -8.13 10.41 6.92
N PRO A 270 -8.13 11.62 7.52
CA PRO A 270 -6.95 12.47 7.54
C PRO A 270 -5.86 11.85 8.42
N ILE A 271 -4.61 11.93 7.96
CA ILE A 271 -3.42 11.56 8.71
C ILE A 271 -2.65 12.84 9.02
N PRO A 272 -2.32 13.13 10.30
CA PRO A 272 -1.73 14.42 10.68
C PRO A 272 -0.27 14.59 10.26
N GLU A 273 0.46 13.51 10.00
CA GLU A 273 1.86 13.55 9.58
C GLU A 273 1.97 13.51 8.05
N ASP A 274 2.88 14.33 7.50
CA ASP A 274 3.17 14.36 6.07
C ASP A 274 3.97 13.12 5.63
N THR A 275 3.96 12.89 4.32
CA THR A 275 4.56 11.70 3.70
C THR A 275 3.90 10.41 4.20
N ILE A 276 2.57 10.36 4.08
CA ILE A 276 1.86 9.09 4.19
C ILE A 276 2.37 8.15 3.09
N THR A 277 2.67 6.91 3.45
CA THR A 277 3.32 5.96 2.56
C THR A 277 2.43 4.77 2.24
N ASN A 278 2.06 3.95 3.20
CA ASN A 278 1.38 2.70 2.93
C ASN A 278 0.38 2.36 4.05
N ASN A 279 -0.39 1.29 3.87
CA ASN A 279 -1.28 0.79 4.91
C ASN A 279 -1.56 -0.71 4.76
N ALA A 280 -1.95 -1.37 5.86
CA ALA A 280 -2.34 -2.77 5.88
C ALA A 280 -3.43 -3.04 6.92
N PHE A 281 -4.34 -3.93 6.59
CA PHE A 281 -5.34 -4.42 7.52
C PHE A 281 -4.79 -5.44 8.51
N GLY A 282 -5.32 -5.42 9.72
CA GLY A 282 -5.02 -6.39 10.77
C GLY A 282 -5.99 -6.28 11.94
N GLY A 283 -5.52 -6.73 13.12
CA GLY A 283 -6.36 -6.90 14.29
C GLY A 283 -7.21 -8.17 14.22
N PRO A 284 -7.82 -8.57 15.34
CA PRO A 284 -8.52 -9.87 15.46
C PRO A 284 -9.76 -9.96 14.54
N ASP A 285 -10.34 -8.83 14.17
CA ASP A 285 -11.52 -8.74 13.29
C ASP A 285 -11.17 -8.18 11.90
N MET A 286 -9.88 -8.02 11.58
CA MET A 286 -9.38 -7.42 10.34
C MET A 286 -9.93 -6.02 10.07
N LYS A 287 -10.34 -5.27 11.09
CA LYS A 287 -10.88 -3.91 10.98
C LYS A 287 -9.96 -2.83 11.54
N THR A 288 -8.73 -3.17 11.88
CA THR A 288 -7.69 -2.21 12.21
C THR A 288 -6.84 -1.97 10.99
N LEU A 289 -6.80 -0.74 10.50
CA LEU A 289 -5.90 -0.34 9.43
C LEU A 289 -4.64 0.27 10.08
N TYR A 290 -3.50 -0.34 9.85
CA TYR A 290 -2.19 0.19 10.22
C TYR A 290 -1.68 1.06 9.07
N VAL A 291 -1.32 2.30 9.36
CA VAL A 291 -0.93 3.30 8.35
C VAL A 291 0.46 3.82 8.67
N THR A 292 1.38 3.68 7.73
CA THR A 292 2.71 4.28 7.82
C THR A 292 2.68 5.69 7.23
N ALA A 293 3.24 6.65 7.97
CA ALA A 293 3.38 8.03 7.52
C ALA A 293 4.62 8.65 8.16
N GLY A 294 5.55 9.11 7.34
CA GLY A 294 6.81 9.71 7.81
C GLY A 294 7.50 8.80 8.81
N LYS A 295 7.54 9.18 10.06
CA LYS A 295 8.18 8.46 11.16
C LYS A 295 7.22 7.71 12.09
N THR A 296 5.93 7.65 11.76
CA THR A 296 4.88 7.15 12.65
C THR A 296 4.12 6.00 12.02
N LEU A 297 3.78 5.01 12.83
CA LEU A 297 2.78 4.00 12.54
C LEU A 297 1.48 4.40 13.25
N TYR A 298 0.42 4.67 12.48
CA TYR A 298 -0.91 5.00 12.98
C TYR A 298 -1.83 3.79 12.94
N THR A 299 -2.90 3.84 13.71
CA THR A 299 -4.03 2.91 13.61
C THR A 299 -5.32 3.66 13.33
N LEU A 300 -6.17 3.09 12.49
CA LEU A 300 -7.53 3.52 12.21
C LEU A 300 -8.48 2.34 12.35
N ARG A 301 -9.71 2.58 12.81
CA ARG A 301 -10.77 1.56 12.74
C ARG A 301 -11.56 1.74 11.45
N THR A 302 -11.84 0.64 10.79
CA THR A 302 -12.64 0.60 9.56
C THR A 302 -13.97 -0.11 9.79
N GLU A 303 -14.98 0.22 8.98
CA GLU A 303 -16.28 -0.44 9.04
C GLU A 303 -16.25 -1.82 8.38
N VAL A 304 -15.52 -1.94 7.28
CA VAL A 304 -15.36 -3.18 6.50
C VAL A 304 -14.03 -3.82 6.85
N ALA A 305 -14.04 -5.13 7.03
CA ALA A 305 -12.83 -5.89 7.30
C ALA A 305 -11.94 -5.97 6.05
N GLY A 306 -10.63 -5.92 6.25
CA GLY A 306 -9.66 -6.18 5.20
C GLY A 306 -9.78 -7.59 4.62
N LEU A 307 -9.20 -7.79 3.45
CA LEU A 307 -9.10 -9.11 2.83
C LEU A 307 -7.93 -9.86 3.48
N PRO A 308 -8.17 -10.97 4.20
CA PRO A 308 -7.09 -11.85 4.63
C PRO A 308 -6.51 -12.56 3.40
N ARG A 309 -5.20 -12.49 3.22
CA ARG A 309 -4.49 -13.15 2.13
C ARG A 309 -3.37 -14.03 2.64
#